data_3e6d1872846b2b428447b019a664b673
#
_entry.id   3e6d1872846b2b428447b019a664b673
#
_cell.length_a   1.000
_cell.length_b   1.000
_cell.length_c   1.000
_cell.angle_alpha   90.00
_cell.angle_beta   90.00
_cell.angle_gamma   90.00
#
_symmetry.space_group_name_H-M   'P 1'
#
loop_
_entity.id
_entity.type
_entity.pdbx_description
1 polymer ?
#
loop_
_entity_poly.entity_id
_entity_poly.type
_entity_poly.pdbx_seq_one_letter_code
_entity_poly.pdbx_strand_id
1 'polypeptide(L)'
;MPNYAIILAAGKGTRMKSDLPKVLHKVAGISMLEHVFRSVGAISPEKTVTVVGHKAELVEQVLAGQTEFVKQIEQLGTGHAVMMAEPVLKGLEGHTLVIAGDTPLITGDSLKHLIDFHINHKNVATILTAEAANPFGYGRIVRNDNAEVLRIVEQKDATDFEKQIKEINTGTYVFDNARLFEALKNINTNNAQGEYYITDVIGIFREAGEKVGAYTLKDFDESLGVNDRVALATAEGIMRRRINQAHMVNGVSFVNPDAAYIDVDVEIAPEVQIEANVTLKGHTKIGAETVLTNGTYIVDSEIGAGAVITNSMIEESTVADGVTVGPYAHIRPGSSLAKDVHIGNFVEVKGSSIGENTKAGHLTYIGNCQVGSNVNFGAGTITVNYDGKNKYKTLIGNNVFVGSNSTIIAPVELGDNSLVGAGSTITKDVPADAIAIGRGRQVNKEEYALRLPHHPKNK
;
A
#
# COMPACT_ATOMS: atom_id res chain seq x y z
N MET A 1 -3.51 8.28 33.86
CA MET A 1 -2.87 6.96 33.96
C MET A 1 -2.33 6.60 32.58
N PRO A 2 -1.27 5.80 32.47
CA PRO A 2 -0.75 5.36 31.18
C PRO A 2 -1.73 4.42 30.46
N ASN A 3 -1.62 4.39 29.12
CA ASN A 3 -2.30 3.42 28.29
C ASN A 3 -1.29 2.35 27.84
N TYR A 4 -1.76 1.12 27.73
CA TYR A 4 -1.03 0.00 27.17
C TYR A 4 -1.86 -0.61 26.04
N ALA A 5 -1.23 -1.39 25.15
CA ALA A 5 -1.94 -2.08 24.09
C ALA A 5 -1.46 -3.52 23.95
N ILE A 6 -2.39 -4.44 23.72
CA ILE A 6 -2.14 -5.83 23.36
C ILE A 6 -2.77 -6.07 21.99
N ILE A 7 -1.97 -6.39 20.99
CA ILE A 7 -2.42 -6.72 19.64
C ILE A 7 -2.33 -8.23 19.43
N LEU A 8 -3.45 -8.88 19.13
CA LEU A 8 -3.55 -10.31 18.96
C LEU A 8 -3.26 -10.71 17.51
N ALA A 9 -2.13 -11.33 17.26
CA ALA A 9 -1.65 -11.71 15.93
C ALA A 9 -1.20 -13.20 15.85
N ALA A 10 -1.61 -14.06 16.80
CA ALA A 10 -1.13 -15.44 16.92
C ALA A 10 -1.91 -16.46 16.07
N GLY A 11 -3.07 -16.10 15.50
CA GLY A 11 -3.99 -17.00 14.84
C GLY A 11 -3.45 -17.59 13.53
N LYS A 12 -3.76 -18.88 13.25
CA LYS A 12 -3.34 -19.59 12.02
C LYS A 12 -4.01 -19.09 10.74
N GLY A 13 -5.21 -18.51 10.80
CA GLY A 13 -5.92 -17.96 9.65
C GLY A 13 -6.24 -18.96 8.54
N THR A 14 -6.60 -20.19 8.87
CA THR A 14 -6.79 -21.30 7.90
C THR A 14 -7.80 -21.00 6.79
N ARG A 15 -8.81 -20.15 7.07
CA ARG A 15 -9.81 -19.70 6.10
C ARG A 15 -9.25 -18.85 4.95
N MET A 16 -8.07 -18.24 5.16
CA MET A 16 -7.36 -17.49 4.11
C MET A 16 -6.80 -18.38 3.00
N LYS A 17 -6.64 -19.70 3.26
CA LYS A 17 -6.02 -20.66 2.33
C LYS A 17 -4.69 -20.13 1.79
N SER A 18 -3.81 -19.70 2.67
CA SER A 18 -2.54 -19.04 2.36
C SER A 18 -1.45 -19.48 3.32
N ASP A 19 -0.22 -19.54 2.82
CA ASP A 19 0.98 -19.74 3.64
C ASP A 19 1.41 -18.47 4.39
N LEU A 20 0.93 -17.29 3.95
CA LEU A 20 1.16 -16.03 4.63
C LEU A 20 0.25 -15.95 5.88
N PRO A 21 0.78 -15.56 7.06
CA PRO A 21 -0.05 -15.26 8.23
C PRO A 21 -1.19 -14.31 7.89
N LYS A 22 -2.40 -14.60 8.42
CA LYS A 22 -3.61 -13.84 8.12
C LYS A 22 -3.40 -12.34 8.23
N VAL A 23 -2.81 -11.89 9.32
CA VAL A 23 -2.62 -10.46 9.65
C VAL A 23 -1.63 -9.73 8.73
N LEU A 24 -0.86 -10.47 7.92
CA LEU A 24 0.12 -9.90 6.96
C LEU A 24 -0.45 -9.73 5.56
N HIS A 25 -1.70 -10.13 5.30
CA HIS A 25 -2.35 -9.77 4.04
C HIS A 25 -2.56 -8.27 3.97
N LYS A 26 -2.30 -7.71 2.78
CA LYS A 26 -2.34 -6.26 2.57
C LYS A 26 -3.74 -5.75 2.29
N VAL A 27 -3.99 -4.54 2.75
CA VAL A 27 -5.13 -3.67 2.43
C VAL A 27 -4.54 -2.31 2.07
N ALA A 28 -4.85 -1.77 0.91
CA ALA A 28 -4.33 -0.50 0.42
C ALA A 28 -2.80 -0.33 0.65
N GLY A 29 -2.02 -1.34 0.24
CA GLY A 29 -0.56 -1.30 0.19
C GLY A 29 0.18 -1.85 1.40
N ILE A 30 -0.35 -1.76 2.62
CA ILE A 30 0.29 -2.26 3.85
C ILE A 30 -0.50 -3.42 4.49
N SER A 31 0.13 -4.18 5.39
CA SER A 31 -0.52 -5.30 6.06
C SER A 31 -1.66 -4.85 6.99
N MET A 32 -2.62 -5.74 7.23
CA MET A 32 -3.69 -5.47 8.20
C MET A 32 -3.14 -5.16 9.59
N LEU A 33 -2.08 -5.85 9.99
CA LEU A 33 -1.41 -5.61 11.27
C LEU A 33 -0.82 -4.20 11.36
N GLU A 34 -0.22 -3.69 10.28
CA GLU A 34 0.31 -2.32 10.25
C GLU A 34 -0.79 -1.28 10.35
N HIS A 35 -1.96 -1.50 9.72
CA HIS A 35 -3.13 -0.63 9.91
C HIS A 35 -3.57 -0.58 11.37
N VAL A 36 -3.73 -1.75 12.01
CA VAL A 36 -4.10 -1.82 13.43
C VAL A 36 -3.04 -1.14 14.30
N PHE A 37 -1.76 -1.41 14.06
CA PHE A 37 -0.66 -0.82 14.82
C PHE A 37 -0.64 0.71 14.72
N ARG A 38 -0.84 1.27 13.51
CA ARG A 38 -0.95 2.72 13.29
C ARG A 38 -2.15 3.31 14.05
N SER A 39 -3.30 2.65 14.01
CA SER A 39 -4.50 3.10 14.75
C SER A 39 -4.29 3.06 16.26
N VAL A 40 -3.61 2.03 16.78
CA VAL A 40 -3.21 1.92 18.19
C VAL A 40 -2.27 3.07 18.59
N GLY A 41 -1.39 3.52 17.71
CA GLY A 41 -0.51 4.68 17.96
C GLY A 41 -1.26 5.95 18.35
N ALA A 42 -2.52 6.11 17.94
CA ALA A 42 -3.34 7.29 18.25
C ALA A 42 -3.65 7.43 19.76
N ILE A 43 -3.66 6.34 20.53
CA ILE A 43 -3.86 6.39 21.99
C ILE A 43 -2.54 6.61 22.76
N SER A 44 -1.42 6.76 22.05
CA SER A 44 -0.07 6.98 22.62
C SER A 44 0.26 5.98 23.74
N PRO A 45 0.25 4.65 23.46
CA PRO A 45 0.49 3.66 24.50
C PRO A 45 1.94 3.73 24.99
N GLU A 46 2.13 3.65 26.33
CA GLU A 46 3.48 3.59 26.91
C GLU A 46 4.20 2.28 26.55
N LYS A 47 3.42 1.19 26.45
CA LYS A 47 3.88 -0.11 25.94
C LYS A 47 2.85 -0.70 24.98
N THR A 48 3.36 -1.28 23.89
CA THR A 48 2.57 -2.12 22.98
C THR A 48 3.16 -3.54 22.99
N VAL A 49 2.32 -4.54 23.19
CA VAL A 49 2.68 -5.95 23.17
C VAL A 49 1.95 -6.62 22.00
N THR A 50 2.69 -7.21 21.08
CA THR A 50 2.11 -7.99 19.99
C THR A 50 2.24 -9.48 20.28
N VAL A 51 1.10 -10.15 20.42
CA VAL A 51 1.05 -11.58 20.66
C VAL A 51 1.14 -12.31 19.34
N VAL A 52 2.24 -13.03 19.14
CA VAL A 52 2.54 -13.78 17.92
C VAL A 52 2.47 -15.29 18.15
N GLY A 53 2.28 -16.06 17.09
CA GLY A 53 2.15 -17.51 17.18
C GLY A 53 2.61 -18.22 15.91
N HIS A 54 1.68 -18.60 15.04
CA HIS A 54 2.01 -19.26 13.78
C HIS A 54 2.87 -18.36 12.88
N LYS A 55 4.08 -18.84 12.48
CA LYS A 55 5.06 -18.09 11.68
C LYS A 55 5.41 -16.72 12.30
N ALA A 56 5.64 -16.71 13.61
CA ALA A 56 5.93 -15.52 14.39
C ALA A 56 7.02 -14.65 13.77
N GLU A 57 8.07 -15.25 13.21
CA GLU A 57 9.21 -14.58 12.60
C GLU A 57 8.82 -13.62 11.46
N LEU A 58 7.78 -13.95 10.68
CA LEU A 58 7.29 -13.07 9.62
C LEU A 58 6.55 -11.86 10.17
N VAL A 59 5.80 -12.06 11.26
CA VAL A 59 5.08 -10.98 11.96
C VAL A 59 6.06 -10.07 12.68
N GLU A 60 7.07 -10.65 13.36
CA GLU A 60 8.12 -9.92 14.07
C GLU A 60 8.93 -9.02 13.13
N GLN A 61 9.18 -9.45 11.88
CA GLN A 61 9.89 -8.64 10.87
C GLN A 61 9.14 -7.35 10.51
N VAL A 62 7.82 -7.41 10.39
CA VAL A 62 6.99 -6.26 9.94
C VAL A 62 6.98 -5.14 10.99
N LEU A 63 6.93 -5.49 12.28
CA LEU A 63 6.90 -4.52 13.37
C LEU A 63 8.21 -4.48 14.18
N ALA A 64 9.33 -4.88 13.57
CA ALA A 64 10.62 -4.96 14.25
C ALA A 64 11.01 -3.62 14.91
N GLY A 65 11.33 -3.66 16.21
CA GLY A 65 11.71 -2.48 16.98
C GLY A 65 10.56 -1.54 17.36
N GLN A 66 9.30 -1.84 17.00
CA GLN A 66 8.15 -0.98 17.25
C GLN A 66 7.25 -1.47 18.40
N THR A 67 7.35 -2.74 18.79
CA THR A 67 6.52 -3.40 19.81
C THR A 67 7.32 -4.46 20.55
N GLU A 68 6.87 -4.82 21.77
CA GLU A 68 7.36 -6.02 22.46
C GLU A 68 6.60 -7.23 21.94
N PHE A 69 7.32 -8.32 21.61
CA PHE A 69 6.70 -9.56 21.14
C PHE A 69 6.62 -10.60 22.23
N VAL A 70 5.47 -11.27 22.35
CA VAL A 70 5.27 -12.42 23.20
C VAL A 70 4.68 -13.58 22.39
N LYS A 71 5.08 -14.82 22.66
CA LYS A 71 4.72 -15.98 21.85
C LYS A 71 3.61 -16.80 22.49
N GLN A 72 2.52 -16.98 21.77
CA GLN A 72 1.50 -17.97 22.07
C GLN A 72 1.83 -19.27 21.32
N ILE A 73 2.48 -20.19 21.99
CA ILE A 73 2.94 -21.46 21.40
C ILE A 73 1.74 -22.35 21.08
N GLU A 74 0.85 -22.53 22.04
CA GLU A 74 -0.40 -23.27 21.89
C GLU A 74 -1.57 -22.28 21.73
N GLN A 75 -2.33 -22.40 20.64
CA GLN A 75 -3.48 -21.52 20.40
C GLN A 75 -4.71 -22.02 21.17
N LEU A 76 -4.76 -21.73 22.47
CA LEU A 76 -5.82 -22.15 23.39
C LEU A 76 -6.94 -21.09 23.54
N GLY A 77 -7.05 -20.15 22.62
CA GLY A 77 -8.09 -19.12 22.62
C GLY A 77 -7.57 -17.71 22.85
N THR A 78 -8.50 -16.73 22.77
CA THR A 78 -8.17 -15.29 22.86
C THR A 78 -7.76 -14.87 24.27
N GLY A 79 -8.38 -15.41 25.31
CA GLY A 79 -7.98 -15.17 26.69
C GLY A 79 -6.57 -15.67 26.97
N HIS A 80 -6.21 -16.87 26.48
CA HIS A 80 -4.86 -17.39 26.59
C HIS A 80 -3.84 -16.50 25.85
N ALA A 81 -4.22 -15.93 24.69
CA ALA A 81 -3.34 -14.99 23.98
C ALA A 81 -3.05 -13.75 24.83
N VAL A 82 -4.05 -13.19 25.49
CA VAL A 82 -3.85 -12.02 26.39
C VAL A 82 -3.01 -12.37 27.60
N MET A 83 -3.15 -13.58 28.18
CA MET A 83 -2.27 -14.05 29.29
C MET A 83 -0.80 -14.02 28.91
N MET A 84 -0.43 -14.21 27.63
CA MET A 84 0.99 -14.15 27.19
C MET A 84 1.61 -12.80 27.42
N ALA A 85 0.83 -11.73 27.52
CA ALA A 85 1.32 -10.38 27.82
C ALA A 85 1.57 -10.13 29.33
N GLU A 86 1.20 -11.08 30.21
CA GLU A 86 1.35 -10.94 31.66
C GLU A 86 2.80 -10.58 32.09
N PRO A 87 3.88 -11.22 31.57
CA PRO A 87 5.25 -10.90 31.95
C PRO A 87 5.67 -9.46 31.68
N VAL A 88 5.01 -8.78 30.71
CA VAL A 88 5.32 -7.41 30.28
C VAL A 88 4.48 -6.39 31.02
N LEU A 89 3.20 -6.68 31.27
CA LEU A 89 2.21 -5.70 31.72
C LEU A 89 1.72 -5.92 33.17
N LYS A 90 1.92 -7.09 33.76
CA LYS A 90 1.48 -7.38 35.13
C LYS A 90 2.15 -6.43 36.15
N GLY A 91 1.34 -5.91 37.06
CA GLY A 91 1.79 -5.02 38.13
C GLY A 91 1.94 -3.56 37.71
N LEU A 92 1.69 -3.24 36.44
CA LEU A 92 1.57 -1.87 35.98
C LEU A 92 0.17 -1.33 36.26
N GLU A 93 0.07 -0.07 36.66
CA GLU A 93 -1.21 0.65 36.78
C GLU A 93 -1.53 1.37 35.47
N GLY A 94 -2.79 1.35 35.04
CA GLY A 94 -3.22 2.01 33.82
C GLY A 94 -4.33 1.27 33.09
N HIS A 95 -4.54 1.62 31.82
CA HIS A 95 -5.60 1.07 30.97
C HIS A 95 -4.98 0.28 29.82
N THR A 96 -5.49 -0.94 29.59
CA THR A 96 -4.98 -1.82 28.54
C THR A 96 -6.03 -2.00 27.44
N LEU A 97 -5.72 -1.51 26.23
CA LEU A 97 -6.45 -1.83 25.01
C LEU A 97 -6.06 -3.25 24.57
N VAL A 98 -7.05 -4.09 24.31
CA VAL A 98 -6.89 -5.40 23.67
C VAL A 98 -7.58 -5.36 22.31
N ILE A 99 -6.87 -5.66 21.23
CA ILE A 99 -7.37 -5.56 19.86
C ILE A 99 -6.84 -6.70 18.98
N ALA A 100 -7.67 -7.19 18.06
CA ALA A 100 -7.25 -8.17 17.07
C ALA A 100 -6.48 -7.53 15.91
N GLY A 101 -5.39 -8.15 15.47
CA GLY A 101 -4.55 -7.65 14.35
C GLY A 101 -5.16 -7.82 12.96
N ASP A 102 -6.39 -8.31 12.86
CA ASP A 102 -7.11 -8.54 11.61
C ASP A 102 -8.32 -7.60 11.41
N THR A 103 -8.36 -6.48 12.13
CA THR A 103 -9.39 -5.43 12.02
C THR A 103 -8.80 -4.15 11.42
N PRO A 104 -8.37 -4.16 10.14
CA PRO A 104 -7.59 -3.07 9.55
C PRO A 104 -8.36 -1.76 9.39
N LEU A 105 -9.69 -1.78 9.50
CA LEU A 105 -10.55 -0.63 9.26
C LEU A 105 -10.83 0.21 10.50
N ILE A 106 -10.41 -0.25 11.69
CA ILE A 106 -10.55 0.52 12.93
C ILE A 106 -9.75 1.82 12.84
N THR A 107 -10.36 2.92 13.28
CA THR A 107 -9.68 4.23 13.25
C THR A 107 -9.06 4.57 14.61
N GLY A 108 -7.99 5.36 14.58
CA GLY A 108 -7.37 5.87 15.80
C GLY A 108 -8.32 6.73 16.62
N ASP A 109 -9.22 7.47 15.98
CA ASP A 109 -10.20 8.31 16.67
C ASP A 109 -11.24 7.46 17.42
N SER A 110 -11.70 6.36 16.83
CA SER A 110 -12.60 5.42 17.53
C SER A 110 -11.92 4.80 18.74
N LEU A 111 -10.63 4.46 18.65
CA LEU A 111 -9.86 3.96 19.81
C LEU A 111 -9.67 5.03 20.89
N LYS A 112 -9.43 6.28 20.54
CA LYS A 112 -9.38 7.40 21.51
C LYS A 112 -10.72 7.56 22.22
N HIS A 113 -11.82 7.60 21.48
CA HIS A 113 -13.15 7.72 22.07
C HIS A 113 -13.49 6.55 23.00
N LEU A 114 -13.06 5.32 22.65
CA LEU A 114 -13.24 4.16 23.51
C LEU A 114 -12.48 4.29 24.83
N ILE A 115 -11.21 4.72 24.80
CA ILE A 115 -10.41 4.98 26.00
C ILE A 115 -11.03 6.09 26.84
N ASP A 116 -11.40 7.22 26.22
CA ASP A 116 -12.03 8.35 26.93
C ASP A 116 -13.34 7.94 27.59
N PHE A 117 -14.15 7.15 26.89
CA PHE A 117 -15.39 6.60 27.46
C PHE A 117 -15.10 5.72 28.67
N HIS A 118 -14.11 4.81 28.58
CA HIS A 118 -13.69 3.93 29.65
C HIS A 118 -13.29 4.72 30.91
N ILE A 119 -12.42 5.73 30.76
CA ILE A 119 -11.91 6.55 31.85
C ILE A 119 -13.03 7.40 32.48
N ASN A 120 -13.81 8.11 31.66
CA ASN A 120 -14.86 9.02 32.14
C ASN A 120 -15.97 8.30 32.91
N HIS A 121 -16.28 7.07 32.56
CA HIS A 121 -17.28 6.25 33.22
C HIS A 121 -16.71 5.43 34.37
N LYS A 122 -15.38 5.46 34.59
CA LYS A 122 -14.69 4.67 35.64
C LYS A 122 -15.03 3.18 35.53
N ASN A 123 -15.03 2.65 34.32
CA ASN A 123 -15.29 1.25 34.08
C ASN A 123 -14.04 0.41 34.39
N VAL A 124 -14.23 -0.85 34.86
CA VAL A 124 -13.14 -1.83 34.93
C VAL A 124 -12.90 -2.48 33.58
N ALA A 125 -13.93 -2.61 32.77
CA ALA A 125 -13.88 -3.06 31.39
C ALA A 125 -14.85 -2.26 30.52
N THR A 126 -14.44 -1.98 29.28
CA THR A 126 -15.31 -1.38 28.25
C THR A 126 -15.16 -2.16 26.96
N ILE A 127 -16.27 -2.62 26.42
CA ILE A 127 -16.34 -3.37 25.17
C ILE A 127 -16.58 -2.38 24.05
N LEU A 128 -15.85 -2.48 22.96
CA LEU A 128 -16.20 -1.82 21.70
C LEU A 128 -17.26 -2.66 21.01
N THR A 129 -18.44 -2.10 20.78
CA THR A 129 -19.58 -2.76 20.15
C THR A 129 -19.97 -2.12 18.84
N ALA A 130 -20.77 -2.78 18.03
CA ALA A 130 -21.34 -2.23 16.82
C ALA A 130 -22.74 -2.82 16.57
N GLU A 131 -23.62 -2.09 15.87
CA GLU A 131 -24.92 -2.57 15.41
C GLU A 131 -24.77 -3.26 14.04
N ALA A 132 -24.96 -4.57 13.97
CA ALA A 132 -24.85 -5.34 12.74
C ALA A 132 -26.23 -5.60 12.12
N ALA A 133 -26.40 -5.29 10.84
CA ALA A 133 -27.59 -5.67 10.08
C ALA A 133 -27.75 -7.22 10.03
N ASN A 134 -26.64 -7.93 9.83
CA ASN A 134 -26.52 -9.38 9.96
C ASN A 134 -25.45 -9.73 10.99
N PRO A 135 -25.84 -10.09 12.23
CA PRO A 135 -24.89 -10.37 13.30
C PRO A 135 -24.29 -11.78 13.27
N PHE A 136 -24.58 -12.59 12.25
CA PHE A 136 -24.11 -13.97 12.15
C PHE A 136 -22.57 -14.07 12.23
N GLY A 137 -22.09 -14.95 13.09
CA GLY A 137 -20.66 -15.20 13.28
C GLY A 137 -19.96 -14.36 14.35
N TYR A 138 -20.61 -13.32 14.87
CA TYR A 138 -20.07 -12.49 15.95
C TYR A 138 -20.57 -12.95 17.33
N GLY A 139 -19.89 -12.57 18.41
CA GLY A 139 -20.42 -12.57 19.76
C GLY A 139 -21.52 -11.52 19.92
N ARG A 140 -22.49 -11.79 20.81
CA ARG A 140 -23.63 -10.89 21.12
C ARG A 140 -23.46 -10.23 22.46
N ILE A 141 -23.85 -8.97 22.56
CA ILE A 141 -23.89 -8.24 23.83
C ILE A 141 -25.22 -8.47 24.48
N VAL A 142 -25.24 -9.21 25.59
CA VAL A 142 -26.46 -9.45 26.36
C VAL A 142 -26.58 -8.36 27.42
N ARG A 143 -27.74 -7.67 27.45
CA ARG A 143 -28.03 -6.60 28.40
C ARG A 143 -29.21 -7.00 29.31
N ASN A 144 -29.24 -6.42 30.53
CA ASN A 144 -30.41 -6.50 31.43
C ASN A 144 -31.46 -5.43 31.08
N ASP A 145 -32.57 -5.43 31.82
CA ASP A 145 -33.69 -4.49 31.65
C ASP A 145 -33.25 -3.01 31.88
N ASN A 146 -32.18 -2.78 32.57
CA ASN A 146 -31.56 -1.45 32.77
C ASN A 146 -30.54 -1.06 31.69
N ALA A 147 -30.48 -1.82 30.59
CA ALA A 147 -29.50 -1.65 29.50
C ALA A 147 -28.02 -1.84 29.90
N GLU A 148 -27.74 -2.40 31.07
CA GLU A 148 -26.37 -2.71 31.48
C GLU A 148 -25.89 -4.00 30.81
N VAL A 149 -24.63 -4.06 30.44
CA VAL A 149 -24.00 -5.26 29.90
C VAL A 149 -23.96 -6.36 30.98
N LEU A 150 -24.51 -7.51 30.68
CA LEU A 150 -24.46 -8.69 31.55
C LEU A 150 -23.29 -9.59 31.16
N ARG A 151 -23.22 -9.96 29.89
CA ARG A 151 -22.19 -10.86 29.35
C ARG A 151 -22.09 -10.74 27.84
N ILE A 152 -21.05 -11.32 27.28
CA ILE A 152 -20.92 -11.59 25.85
C ILE A 152 -21.20 -13.08 25.65
N VAL A 153 -22.02 -13.41 24.66
CA VAL A 153 -22.29 -14.82 24.26
C VAL A 153 -21.76 -15.03 22.84
N GLU A 154 -20.89 -16.00 22.66
CA GLU A 154 -20.35 -16.33 21.35
C GLU A 154 -21.39 -17.00 20.46
N GLN A 155 -21.27 -16.85 19.12
CA GLN A 155 -22.24 -17.37 18.13
C GLN A 155 -22.60 -18.86 18.35
N LYS A 156 -21.63 -19.69 18.76
CA LYS A 156 -21.82 -21.14 18.93
C LYS A 156 -22.49 -21.50 20.25
N ASP A 157 -22.38 -20.62 21.24
CA ASP A 157 -22.95 -20.80 22.57
C ASP A 157 -24.30 -20.07 22.74
N ALA A 158 -24.69 -19.22 21.78
CA ALA A 158 -25.88 -18.40 21.81
C ALA A 158 -27.14 -19.22 21.59
N THR A 159 -28.19 -18.97 22.42
CA THR A 159 -29.55 -19.43 22.20
C THR A 159 -30.18 -18.80 20.97
N ASP A 160 -31.27 -19.34 20.46
CA ASP A 160 -31.93 -18.77 19.27
C ASP A 160 -32.49 -17.37 19.52
N PHE A 161 -32.84 -17.03 20.75
CA PHE A 161 -33.23 -15.67 21.14
C PHE A 161 -32.04 -14.73 21.12
N GLU A 162 -30.88 -15.12 21.67
CA GLU A 162 -29.66 -14.31 21.70
C GLU A 162 -29.06 -14.08 20.31
N LYS A 163 -29.25 -15.04 19.40
CA LYS A 163 -28.84 -14.87 17.97
C LYS A 163 -29.56 -13.71 17.27
N GLN A 164 -30.73 -13.27 17.78
CA GLN A 164 -31.47 -12.12 17.22
C GLN A 164 -30.93 -10.77 17.67
N ILE A 165 -30.05 -10.72 18.70
CA ILE A 165 -29.42 -9.49 19.17
C ILE A 165 -28.54 -8.96 18.06
N LYS A 166 -28.70 -7.67 17.71
CA LYS A 166 -27.95 -7.00 16.66
C LYS A 166 -26.67 -6.35 17.16
N GLU A 167 -26.59 -6.03 18.45
CA GLU A 167 -25.38 -5.48 19.05
C GLU A 167 -24.34 -6.58 19.20
N ILE A 168 -23.22 -6.39 18.48
CA ILE A 168 -22.15 -7.38 18.39
C ILE A 168 -20.92 -6.95 19.19
N ASN A 169 -20.17 -7.96 19.62
CA ASN A 169 -18.82 -7.81 20.14
C ASN A 169 -17.83 -7.69 18.98
N THR A 170 -17.08 -6.59 18.93
CA THR A 170 -16.07 -6.37 17.87
C THR A 170 -14.74 -7.09 18.14
N GLY A 171 -14.54 -7.62 19.37
CA GLY A 171 -13.26 -8.20 19.80
C GLY A 171 -12.23 -7.17 20.24
N THR A 172 -12.65 -5.91 20.44
CA THR A 172 -11.80 -4.83 20.95
C THR A 172 -12.29 -4.37 22.32
N TYR A 173 -11.39 -4.21 23.26
CA TYR A 173 -11.73 -3.92 24.65
C TYR A 173 -10.75 -2.95 25.27
N VAL A 174 -11.18 -2.23 26.31
CA VAL A 174 -10.30 -1.54 27.25
C VAL A 174 -10.56 -2.06 28.63
N PHE A 175 -9.49 -2.38 29.34
CA PHE A 175 -9.53 -2.89 30.72
C PHE A 175 -8.69 -2.03 31.66
N ASP A 176 -9.05 -1.97 32.94
CA ASP A 176 -8.10 -1.70 33.99
C ASP A 176 -7.04 -2.81 33.97
N ASN A 177 -5.77 -2.42 33.85
CA ASN A 177 -4.67 -3.39 33.62
C ASN A 177 -4.52 -4.40 34.78
N ALA A 178 -4.52 -3.93 36.01
CA ALA A 178 -4.34 -4.78 37.18
C ALA A 178 -5.51 -5.80 37.31
N ARG A 179 -6.74 -5.31 37.14
CA ARG A 179 -7.95 -6.12 37.24
C ARG A 179 -8.03 -7.15 36.11
N LEU A 180 -7.57 -6.81 34.89
CA LEU A 180 -7.52 -7.75 33.77
C LEU A 180 -6.71 -9.00 34.12
N PHE A 181 -5.47 -8.85 34.58
CA PHE A 181 -4.61 -10.00 34.89
C PHE A 181 -5.06 -10.79 36.14
N GLU A 182 -5.83 -10.16 37.03
CA GLU A 182 -6.51 -10.90 38.11
C GLU A 182 -7.67 -11.77 37.58
N ALA A 183 -8.52 -11.20 36.74
CA ALA A 183 -9.68 -11.90 36.17
C ALA A 183 -9.27 -13.04 35.24
N LEU A 184 -8.21 -12.89 34.47
CA LEU A 184 -7.67 -13.92 33.55
C LEU A 184 -7.30 -15.22 34.26
N LYS A 185 -6.99 -15.22 35.55
CA LYS A 185 -6.70 -16.42 36.33
C LYS A 185 -7.93 -17.29 36.58
N ASN A 186 -9.14 -16.72 36.41
CA ASN A 186 -10.43 -17.36 36.73
C ASN A 186 -11.20 -17.78 35.47
N ILE A 187 -10.72 -17.47 34.25
CA ILE A 187 -11.37 -17.98 33.02
C ILE A 187 -11.10 -19.49 32.85
N ASN A 188 -12.01 -20.17 32.18
CA ASN A 188 -11.92 -21.61 31.97
C ASN A 188 -12.25 -21.98 30.51
N THR A 189 -12.25 -23.27 30.21
CA THR A 189 -12.51 -23.81 28.85
C THR A 189 -13.90 -24.46 28.72
N ASN A 190 -14.82 -24.21 29.65
CA ASN A 190 -16.16 -24.81 29.67
C ASN A 190 -17.09 -24.13 28.66
N ASN A 191 -16.75 -24.20 27.36
CA ASN A 191 -17.52 -23.63 26.26
C ASN A 191 -17.47 -24.54 25.02
N ALA A 192 -18.24 -24.22 23.99
CA ALA A 192 -18.40 -25.06 22.80
C ALA A 192 -17.09 -25.30 22.01
N GLN A 193 -16.06 -24.48 22.21
CA GLN A 193 -14.77 -24.61 21.51
C GLN A 193 -13.67 -25.22 22.40
N GLY A 194 -13.89 -25.30 23.72
CA GLY A 194 -12.86 -25.76 24.67
C GLY A 194 -11.68 -24.78 24.77
N GLU A 195 -11.90 -23.48 24.56
CA GLU A 195 -10.88 -22.43 24.53
C GLU A 195 -11.06 -21.44 25.70
N TYR A 196 -9.97 -20.78 26.09
CA TYR A 196 -10.02 -19.64 27.02
C TYR A 196 -10.52 -18.39 26.28
N TYR A 197 -11.76 -17.99 26.54
CA TYR A 197 -12.33 -16.79 25.95
C TYR A 197 -12.02 -15.53 26.75
N ILE A 198 -11.52 -14.47 26.11
CA ILE A 198 -11.36 -13.17 26.77
C ILE A 198 -12.73 -12.58 27.18
N THR A 199 -13.78 -12.94 26.47
CA THR A 199 -15.17 -12.52 26.75
C THR A 199 -15.69 -12.97 28.11
N ASP A 200 -15.14 -14.05 28.69
CA ASP A 200 -15.53 -14.55 30.02
C ASP A 200 -15.13 -13.58 31.14
N VAL A 201 -14.08 -12.77 30.93
CA VAL A 201 -13.65 -11.74 31.87
C VAL A 201 -14.78 -10.72 32.16
N ILE A 202 -15.63 -10.46 31.21
CA ILE A 202 -16.79 -9.56 31.35
C ILE A 202 -17.78 -10.11 32.37
N GLY A 203 -18.11 -11.39 32.30
CA GLY A 203 -18.97 -12.08 33.27
C GLY A 203 -18.35 -12.06 34.68
N ILE A 204 -17.06 -12.36 34.79
CA ILE A 204 -16.32 -12.34 36.08
C ILE A 204 -16.38 -10.96 36.75
N PHE A 205 -16.19 -9.88 35.98
CA PHE A 205 -16.32 -8.52 36.52
C PHE A 205 -17.75 -8.20 36.98
N ARG A 206 -18.76 -8.64 36.22
CA ARG A 206 -20.17 -8.41 36.61
C ARG A 206 -20.55 -9.18 37.86
N GLU A 207 -20.12 -10.43 38.01
CA GLU A 207 -20.32 -11.24 39.20
C GLU A 207 -19.64 -10.64 40.45
N ALA A 208 -18.48 -9.99 40.25
CA ALA A 208 -17.77 -9.25 41.30
C ALA A 208 -18.41 -7.89 41.61
N GLY A 209 -19.49 -7.49 40.97
CA GLY A 209 -20.16 -6.21 41.14
C GLY A 209 -19.39 -5.01 40.51
N GLU A 210 -18.41 -5.30 39.65
CA GLU A 210 -17.62 -4.26 38.99
C GLU A 210 -18.38 -3.62 37.81
N LYS A 211 -18.02 -2.37 37.49
CA LYS A 211 -18.68 -1.60 36.43
C LYS A 211 -18.12 -1.95 35.04
N VAL A 212 -18.93 -2.55 34.20
CA VAL A 212 -18.65 -2.83 32.83
C VAL A 212 -19.43 -1.91 31.91
N GLY A 213 -18.78 -1.30 30.93
CA GLY A 213 -19.39 -0.44 29.90
C GLY A 213 -19.33 -1.04 28.50
N ALA A 214 -20.10 -0.48 27.61
CA ALA A 214 -20.01 -0.75 26.16
C ALA A 214 -20.06 0.59 25.42
N TYR A 215 -19.14 0.79 24.46
CA TYR A 215 -19.09 1.92 23.56
C TYR A 215 -19.40 1.47 22.16
N THR A 216 -20.47 1.97 21.57
CA THR A 216 -20.93 1.56 20.25
C THR A 216 -20.31 2.40 19.15
N LEU A 217 -19.67 1.76 18.19
CA LEU A 217 -19.15 2.39 16.98
C LEU A 217 -20.26 3.08 16.19
N LYS A 218 -19.94 4.24 15.64
CA LYS A 218 -20.84 4.98 14.74
C LYS A 218 -20.84 4.40 13.32
N ASP A 219 -19.69 3.91 12.88
CA ASP A 219 -19.49 3.27 11.59
C ASP A 219 -19.22 1.77 11.78
N PHE A 220 -20.18 0.94 11.35
CA PHE A 220 -20.06 -0.51 11.43
C PHE A 220 -18.84 -1.05 10.69
N ASP A 221 -18.44 -0.42 9.58
CA ASP A 221 -17.32 -0.87 8.77
C ASP A 221 -16.02 -0.97 9.59
N GLU A 222 -15.84 -0.15 10.61
CA GLU A 222 -14.68 -0.21 11.51
C GLU A 222 -14.58 -1.51 12.32
N SER A 223 -15.71 -2.20 12.50
CA SER A 223 -15.77 -3.47 13.25
C SER A 223 -15.41 -4.70 12.41
N LEU A 224 -15.22 -4.56 11.10
CA LEU A 224 -15.05 -5.69 10.20
C LEU A 224 -13.69 -6.38 10.40
N GLY A 225 -13.76 -7.61 10.92
CA GLY A 225 -12.62 -8.51 10.98
C GLY A 225 -12.44 -9.29 9.67
N VAL A 226 -11.22 -9.34 9.18
CA VAL A 226 -10.88 -10.05 7.93
C VAL A 226 -10.48 -11.48 8.24
N ASN A 227 -11.33 -12.42 7.87
CA ASN A 227 -11.13 -13.84 8.16
C ASN A 227 -10.91 -14.72 6.93
N ASP A 228 -11.24 -14.23 5.74
CA ASP A 228 -11.12 -14.91 4.46
C ASP A 228 -10.89 -13.90 3.33
N ARG A 229 -10.77 -14.39 2.09
CA ARG A 229 -10.49 -13.56 0.90
C ARG A 229 -11.64 -12.65 0.51
N VAL A 230 -12.88 -13.02 0.84
CA VAL A 230 -14.06 -12.19 0.54
C VAL A 230 -14.06 -10.98 1.47
N ALA A 231 -13.86 -11.22 2.78
CA ALA A 231 -13.74 -10.15 3.77
C ALA A 231 -12.53 -9.24 3.47
N LEU A 232 -11.40 -9.81 2.98
CA LEU A 232 -10.23 -9.02 2.56
C LEU A 232 -10.57 -8.07 1.41
N ALA A 233 -11.27 -8.55 0.38
CA ALA A 233 -11.69 -7.71 -0.75
C ALA A 233 -12.69 -6.63 -0.33
N THR A 234 -13.57 -6.93 0.64
CA THR A 234 -14.50 -5.94 1.22
C THR A 234 -13.72 -4.86 1.96
N ALA A 235 -12.76 -5.23 2.82
CA ALA A 235 -11.92 -4.28 3.56
C ALA A 235 -11.10 -3.40 2.60
N GLU A 236 -10.53 -3.97 1.54
CA GLU A 236 -9.83 -3.23 0.47
C GLU A 236 -10.74 -2.17 -0.15
N GLY A 237 -11.97 -2.54 -0.54
CA GLY A 237 -12.93 -1.61 -1.14
C GLY A 237 -13.34 -0.46 -0.21
N ILE A 238 -13.53 -0.74 1.08
CA ILE A 238 -13.84 0.28 2.10
C ILE A 238 -12.65 1.23 2.30
N MET A 239 -11.44 0.67 2.50
CA MET A 239 -10.24 1.48 2.71
C MET A 239 -9.97 2.39 1.49
N ARG A 240 -10.09 1.85 0.27
CA ARG A 240 -9.93 2.64 -0.97
C ARG A 240 -10.92 3.81 -1.03
N ARG A 241 -12.19 3.60 -0.70
CA ARG A 241 -13.16 4.71 -0.65
C ARG A 241 -12.78 5.77 0.37
N ARG A 242 -12.30 5.38 1.56
CA ARG A 242 -11.84 6.31 2.60
C ARG A 242 -10.64 7.13 2.14
N ILE A 243 -9.64 6.48 1.53
CA ILE A 243 -8.43 7.14 1.00
C ILE A 243 -8.81 8.14 -0.10
N ASN A 244 -9.59 7.70 -1.10
CA ASN A 244 -9.98 8.55 -2.22
C ASN A 244 -10.86 9.72 -1.74
N GLN A 245 -11.76 9.50 -0.78
CA GLN A 245 -12.54 10.56 -0.17
C GLN A 245 -11.67 11.59 0.56
N ALA A 246 -10.65 11.15 1.30
CA ALA A 246 -9.71 12.05 1.97
C ALA A 246 -8.94 12.92 0.96
N HIS A 247 -8.48 12.35 -0.15
CA HIS A 247 -7.86 13.13 -1.22
C HIS A 247 -8.81 14.12 -1.87
N MET A 248 -10.08 13.74 -2.11
CA MET A 248 -11.09 14.67 -2.66
C MET A 248 -11.35 15.85 -1.72
N VAL A 249 -11.45 15.61 -0.42
CA VAL A 249 -11.60 16.67 0.59
C VAL A 249 -10.39 17.62 0.60
N ASN A 250 -9.20 17.10 0.28
CA ASN A 250 -7.97 17.87 0.17
C ASN A 250 -7.75 18.52 -1.22
N GLY A 251 -8.76 18.51 -2.10
CA GLY A 251 -8.73 19.25 -3.37
C GLY A 251 -8.28 18.44 -4.59
N VAL A 252 -8.25 17.12 -4.51
CA VAL A 252 -7.96 16.23 -5.66
C VAL A 252 -9.24 15.90 -6.41
N SER A 253 -9.22 16.01 -7.73
CA SER A 253 -10.37 15.71 -8.61
C SER A 253 -10.29 14.29 -9.15
N PHE A 254 -11.37 13.51 -9.00
CA PHE A 254 -11.51 12.16 -9.55
C PHE A 254 -12.65 12.10 -10.56
N VAL A 255 -12.40 11.52 -11.73
CA VAL A 255 -13.46 11.20 -12.70
C VAL A 255 -14.32 10.04 -12.19
N ASN A 256 -13.67 9.01 -11.64
CA ASN A 256 -14.33 7.87 -11.02
C ASN A 256 -13.53 7.39 -9.80
N PRO A 257 -13.88 7.83 -8.59
CA PRO A 257 -13.13 7.44 -7.38
C PRO A 257 -13.20 5.93 -7.08
N ASP A 258 -14.24 5.22 -7.50
CA ASP A 258 -14.33 3.77 -7.29
C ASP A 258 -13.40 2.97 -8.20
N ALA A 259 -12.91 3.56 -9.27
CA ALA A 259 -11.96 2.95 -10.20
C ALA A 259 -10.52 3.46 -10.04
N ALA A 260 -10.21 4.21 -8.99
CA ALA A 260 -8.85 4.61 -8.65
C ALA A 260 -8.31 3.75 -7.50
N TYR A 261 -7.09 3.23 -7.65
CA TYR A 261 -6.42 2.35 -6.68
C TYR A 261 -5.23 3.10 -6.08
N ILE A 262 -5.40 3.62 -4.88
CA ILE A 262 -4.40 4.46 -4.20
C ILE A 262 -4.05 3.81 -2.87
N ASP A 263 -2.76 3.53 -2.67
CA ASP A 263 -2.24 3.01 -1.41
C ASP A 263 -2.24 4.09 -0.31
N VAL A 264 -2.28 3.64 0.94
CA VAL A 264 -2.47 4.52 2.11
C VAL A 264 -1.35 5.53 2.35
N ASP A 265 -0.13 5.24 1.86
CA ASP A 265 1.05 6.09 2.03
C ASP A 265 1.34 6.98 0.82
N VAL A 266 0.43 7.03 -0.15
CA VAL A 266 0.52 7.93 -1.31
C VAL A 266 0.14 9.34 -0.90
N GLU A 267 0.98 10.31 -1.28
CA GLU A 267 0.74 11.73 -1.06
C GLU A 267 0.33 12.40 -2.37
N ILE A 268 -0.78 13.14 -2.37
CA ILE A 268 -1.29 13.84 -3.56
C ILE A 268 -1.57 15.29 -3.20
N ALA A 269 -0.95 16.21 -3.92
CA ALA A 269 -1.17 17.63 -3.75
C ALA A 269 -2.55 18.07 -4.28
N PRO A 270 -3.07 19.25 -3.88
CA PRO A 270 -4.31 19.81 -4.44
C PRO A 270 -4.23 20.04 -5.96
N GLU A 271 -5.41 20.16 -6.59
CA GLU A 271 -5.59 20.41 -8.04
C GLU A 271 -5.09 19.28 -8.95
N VAL A 272 -4.68 18.13 -8.41
CA VAL A 272 -4.39 16.94 -9.21
C VAL A 272 -5.69 16.37 -9.79
N GLN A 273 -5.64 15.93 -11.04
CA GLN A 273 -6.77 15.32 -11.76
C GLN A 273 -6.47 13.84 -12.01
N ILE A 274 -7.37 12.95 -11.56
CA ILE A 274 -7.21 11.49 -11.63
C ILE A 274 -8.37 10.91 -12.45
N GLU A 275 -8.03 10.30 -13.58
CA GLU A 275 -9.00 9.55 -14.39
C GLU A 275 -9.24 8.13 -13.82
N ALA A 276 -10.16 7.40 -14.43
CA ALA A 276 -10.46 6.03 -14.04
C ALA A 276 -9.25 5.10 -14.25
N ASN A 277 -9.17 4.02 -13.45
CA ASN A 277 -8.14 2.98 -13.54
C ASN A 277 -6.69 3.47 -13.35
N VAL A 278 -6.51 4.59 -12.68
CA VAL A 278 -5.20 5.02 -12.19
C VAL A 278 -4.83 4.20 -10.97
N THR A 279 -3.57 3.78 -10.90
CA THR A 279 -3.02 3.01 -9.78
C THR A 279 -1.77 3.71 -9.23
N LEU A 280 -1.81 4.12 -7.96
CA LEU A 280 -0.70 4.75 -7.24
C LEU A 280 -0.32 3.89 -6.03
N LYS A 281 0.93 3.48 -5.93
CA LYS A 281 1.39 2.54 -4.90
C LYS A 281 2.59 3.02 -4.11
N GLY A 282 2.74 2.41 -2.94
CA GLY A 282 3.89 2.61 -2.06
C GLY A 282 3.98 4.04 -1.56
N HIS A 283 5.17 4.62 -1.61
CA HIS A 283 5.43 6.00 -1.14
C HIS A 283 5.43 7.02 -2.30
N THR A 284 4.54 6.83 -3.27
CA THR A 284 4.41 7.75 -4.42
C THR A 284 3.93 9.13 -3.98
N LYS A 285 4.54 10.17 -4.56
CA LYS A 285 4.15 11.57 -4.35
C LYS A 285 3.77 12.22 -5.67
N ILE A 286 2.65 12.93 -5.70
CA ILE A 286 2.13 13.62 -6.88
C ILE A 286 2.02 15.12 -6.60
N GLY A 287 2.75 15.92 -7.39
CA GLY A 287 2.75 17.38 -7.33
C GLY A 287 1.46 18.01 -7.85
N ALA A 288 1.20 19.25 -7.44
CA ALA A 288 -0.02 20.00 -7.77
C ALA A 288 -0.24 20.14 -9.30
N GLU A 289 -1.50 20.30 -9.69
CA GLU A 289 -1.90 20.51 -11.10
C GLU A 289 -1.50 19.37 -12.07
N THR A 290 -1.06 18.22 -11.55
CA THR A 290 -0.71 17.04 -12.36
C THR A 290 -1.95 16.33 -12.86
N VAL A 291 -1.90 15.85 -14.10
CA VAL A 291 -2.97 15.08 -14.73
C VAL A 291 -2.53 13.64 -14.94
N LEU A 292 -3.26 12.70 -14.33
CA LEU A 292 -3.04 11.27 -14.46
C LEU A 292 -4.20 10.65 -15.25
N THR A 293 -3.93 10.22 -16.48
CA THR A 293 -4.99 9.68 -17.34
C THR A 293 -5.18 8.18 -17.14
N ASN A 294 -6.26 7.66 -17.68
CA ASN A 294 -6.66 6.25 -17.57
C ASN A 294 -5.51 5.27 -17.81
N GLY A 295 -5.39 4.25 -16.94
CA GLY A 295 -4.40 3.20 -17.06
C GLY A 295 -2.97 3.58 -16.62
N THR A 296 -2.77 4.77 -16.06
CA THR A 296 -1.50 5.16 -15.46
C THR A 296 -1.22 4.33 -14.21
N TYR A 297 0.01 3.80 -14.13
CA TYR A 297 0.52 3.02 -13.00
C TYR A 297 1.82 3.63 -12.48
N ILE A 298 1.82 4.05 -11.22
CA ILE A 298 2.99 4.68 -10.58
C ILE A 298 3.26 3.99 -9.24
N VAL A 299 4.52 3.63 -8.99
CA VAL A 299 4.93 3.03 -7.72
C VAL A 299 6.26 3.63 -7.24
N ASP A 300 6.33 3.95 -5.93
CA ASP A 300 7.53 4.45 -5.24
C ASP A 300 8.27 5.55 -6.02
N SER A 301 7.52 6.52 -6.56
CA SER A 301 8.03 7.56 -7.46
C SER A 301 7.56 8.96 -7.04
N GLU A 302 8.38 9.96 -7.37
CA GLU A 302 8.04 11.36 -7.15
C GLU A 302 7.71 12.04 -8.49
N ILE A 303 6.52 12.60 -8.62
CA ILE A 303 6.04 13.33 -9.79
C ILE A 303 5.86 14.79 -9.42
N GLY A 304 6.54 15.67 -10.15
CA GLY A 304 6.50 17.13 -9.97
C GLY A 304 5.16 17.76 -10.35
N ALA A 305 5.06 19.06 -10.18
CA ALA A 305 3.86 19.84 -10.47
C ALA A 305 3.62 20.01 -11.97
N GLY A 306 2.36 20.09 -12.38
CA GLY A 306 1.96 20.33 -13.77
C GLY A 306 2.36 19.22 -14.75
N ALA A 307 2.72 18.04 -14.26
CA ALA A 307 3.06 16.91 -15.12
C ALA A 307 1.80 16.30 -15.75
N VAL A 308 1.97 15.72 -16.95
CA VAL A 308 0.90 14.98 -17.63
C VAL A 308 1.36 13.56 -17.90
N ILE A 309 0.77 12.58 -17.21
CA ILE A 309 1.11 11.18 -17.37
C ILE A 309 -0.05 10.45 -18.04
N THR A 310 0.19 10.00 -19.26
CA THR A 310 -0.85 9.38 -20.10
C THR A 310 -0.58 7.88 -20.22
N ASN A 311 -1.46 7.05 -19.66
CA ASN A 311 -1.47 5.59 -19.83
C ASN A 311 -0.07 4.97 -19.87
N SER A 312 0.71 5.18 -18.82
CA SER A 312 2.13 4.84 -18.75
C SER A 312 2.51 4.27 -17.38
N MET A 313 3.65 3.58 -17.32
CA MET A 313 4.19 2.98 -16.11
C MET A 313 5.43 3.76 -15.64
N ILE A 314 5.48 4.10 -14.35
CA ILE A 314 6.60 4.77 -13.71
C ILE A 314 6.92 4.06 -12.39
N GLU A 315 8.17 3.61 -12.23
CA GLU A 315 8.60 2.83 -11.08
C GLU A 315 9.90 3.39 -10.50
N GLU A 316 9.96 3.58 -9.18
CA GLU A 316 11.14 3.97 -8.42
C GLU A 316 11.96 5.08 -9.10
N SER A 317 11.27 6.14 -9.54
CA SER A 317 11.83 7.19 -10.41
C SER A 317 11.38 8.58 -9.98
N THR A 318 12.14 9.60 -10.43
CA THR A 318 11.82 11.01 -10.22
C THR A 318 11.43 11.67 -11.54
N VAL A 319 10.32 12.38 -11.55
CA VAL A 319 9.81 13.15 -12.69
C VAL A 319 9.58 14.57 -12.23
N ALA A 320 10.30 15.52 -12.77
CA ALA A 320 10.22 16.94 -12.38
C ALA A 320 8.98 17.63 -12.95
N ASP A 321 8.85 18.94 -12.68
CA ASP A 321 7.72 19.76 -13.09
C ASP A 321 7.55 19.85 -14.61
N GLY A 322 6.32 19.94 -15.08
CA GLY A 322 5.97 20.16 -16.48
C GLY A 322 6.30 18.99 -17.43
N VAL A 323 6.76 17.85 -16.91
CA VAL A 323 7.09 16.68 -17.73
C VAL A 323 5.84 16.06 -18.32
N THR A 324 5.97 15.59 -19.57
CA THR A 324 4.91 14.81 -20.22
C THR A 324 5.39 13.41 -20.53
N VAL A 325 4.62 12.38 -20.12
CA VAL A 325 4.96 10.97 -20.33
C VAL A 325 3.79 10.24 -20.99
N GLY A 326 4.08 9.54 -22.08
CA GLY A 326 3.16 8.62 -22.71
C GLY A 326 2.51 9.10 -24.01
N PRO A 327 1.52 8.35 -24.51
CA PRO A 327 1.02 7.10 -23.90
C PRO A 327 1.95 5.91 -24.10
N TYR A 328 1.74 4.86 -23.27
CA TYR A 328 2.46 3.59 -23.34
C TYR A 328 3.99 3.72 -23.21
N ALA A 329 4.44 4.64 -22.38
CA ALA A 329 5.84 4.77 -21.98
C ALA A 329 6.12 3.98 -20.70
N HIS A 330 7.37 3.56 -20.51
CA HIS A 330 7.82 2.89 -19.30
C HIS A 330 9.06 3.56 -18.73
N ILE A 331 8.91 4.24 -17.62
CA ILE A 331 10.02 4.82 -16.86
C ILE A 331 10.38 3.83 -15.75
N ARG A 332 11.53 3.19 -15.89
CA ARG A 332 11.98 2.09 -15.04
C ARG A 332 12.85 2.58 -13.90
N PRO A 333 13.04 1.74 -12.85
CA PRO A 333 13.76 2.10 -11.65
C PRO A 333 15.11 2.79 -11.88
N GLY A 334 15.39 3.79 -11.04
CA GLY A 334 16.64 4.57 -11.07
C GLY A 334 16.70 5.59 -12.21
N SER A 335 15.56 5.99 -12.77
CA SER A 335 15.50 7.02 -13.81
C SER A 335 15.10 8.38 -13.22
N SER A 336 15.61 9.45 -13.81
CA SER A 336 15.24 10.82 -13.47
C SER A 336 14.98 11.65 -14.74
N LEU A 337 13.82 12.30 -14.79
CA LEU A 337 13.40 13.21 -15.84
C LEU A 337 13.40 14.64 -15.29
N ALA A 338 14.24 15.51 -15.84
CA ALA A 338 14.31 16.91 -15.47
C ALA A 338 13.09 17.69 -16.00
N LYS A 339 13.01 18.97 -15.66
CA LYS A 339 11.89 19.85 -16.02
C LYS A 339 11.60 19.87 -17.53
N ASP A 340 10.31 19.89 -17.89
CA ASP A 340 9.82 20.03 -19.26
C ASP A 340 10.32 18.93 -20.23
N VAL A 341 10.76 17.78 -19.73
CA VAL A 341 11.09 16.61 -20.55
C VAL A 341 9.83 16.03 -21.18
N HIS A 342 9.94 15.61 -22.44
CA HIS A 342 8.87 14.92 -23.17
C HIS A 342 9.27 13.49 -23.53
N ILE A 343 8.59 12.52 -22.93
CA ILE A 343 8.72 11.09 -23.25
C ILE A 343 7.42 10.65 -23.91
N GLY A 344 7.47 10.34 -25.19
CA GLY A 344 6.28 9.98 -25.97
C GLY A 344 5.96 8.49 -25.97
N ASN A 345 5.22 8.05 -26.98
CA ASN A 345 4.66 6.72 -27.03
C ASN A 345 5.69 5.62 -27.35
N PHE A 346 5.55 4.49 -26.64
CA PHE A 346 6.43 3.30 -26.76
C PHE A 346 7.90 3.63 -26.50
N VAL A 347 8.17 4.52 -25.58
CA VAL A 347 9.52 4.86 -25.12
C VAL A 347 9.78 4.19 -23.79
N GLU A 348 10.95 3.54 -23.67
CA GLU A 348 11.43 2.98 -22.41
C GLU A 348 12.68 3.75 -21.95
N VAL A 349 12.66 4.22 -20.70
CA VAL A 349 13.81 4.87 -20.02
C VAL A 349 14.21 4.01 -18.84
N LYS A 350 15.47 3.61 -18.74
CA LYS A 350 15.97 2.72 -17.69
C LYS A 350 17.28 3.19 -17.10
N GLY A 351 17.31 3.45 -15.80
CA GLY A 351 18.51 3.79 -15.05
C GLY A 351 19.26 4.96 -15.68
N SER A 352 18.52 5.97 -16.14
CA SER A 352 19.04 7.09 -16.92
C SER A 352 18.61 8.44 -16.34
N SER A 353 19.46 9.44 -16.46
CA SER A 353 19.11 10.84 -16.17
C SER A 353 18.91 11.61 -17.48
N ILE A 354 17.76 12.27 -17.60
CA ILE A 354 17.38 13.05 -18.79
C ILE A 354 17.30 14.51 -18.41
N GLY A 355 18.11 15.35 -19.07
CA GLY A 355 18.18 16.80 -18.85
C GLY A 355 16.98 17.58 -19.39
N GLU A 356 16.83 18.81 -18.94
CA GLU A 356 15.70 19.69 -19.20
C GLU A 356 15.36 19.84 -20.69
N ASN A 357 14.08 19.96 -21.02
CA ASN A 357 13.54 20.17 -22.38
C ASN A 357 13.93 19.07 -23.40
N THR A 358 14.50 17.95 -22.95
CA THR A 358 14.86 16.83 -23.82
C THR A 358 13.62 16.06 -24.26
N LYS A 359 13.63 15.60 -25.51
CA LYS A 359 12.50 14.94 -26.16
C LYS A 359 12.87 13.58 -26.73
N ALA A 360 12.08 12.57 -26.40
CA ALA A 360 12.09 11.26 -26.99
C ALA A 360 10.64 10.85 -27.33
N GLY A 361 10.18 11.25 -28.52
CA GLY A 361 8.74 11.20 -28.86
C GLY A 361 8.22 9.82 -29.21
N HIS A 362 9.03 8.89 -29.72
CA HIS A 362 8.54 7.67 -30.34
C HIS A 362 9.52 6.51 -30.30
N LEU A 363 9.05 5.29 -29.91
CA LEU A 363 9.71 4.01 -30.19
C LEU A 363 11.21 3.99 -29.83
N THR A 364 11.60 4.49 -28.68
CA THR A 364 12.99 4.72 -28.29
C THR A 364 13.32 3.94 -27.02
N TYR A 365 14.52 3.36 -26.96
CA TYR A 365 15.08 2.79 -25.73
C TYR A 365 16.28 3.62 -25.24
N ILE A 366 16.18 4.17 -24.04
CA ILE A 366 17.23 4.93 -23.38
C ILE A 366 17.65 4.19 -22.10
N GLY A 367 18.75 3.45 -22.17
CA GLY A 367 19.22 2.63 -21.06
C GLY A 367 20.62 3.02 -20.57
N ASN A 368 20.78 3.21 -19.27
CA ASN A 368 22.04 3.58 -18.61
C ASN A 368 22.70 4.81 -19.23
N CYS A 369 21.90 5.84 -19.54
CA CYS A 369 22.39 7.08 -20.16
C CYS A 369 22.43 8.25 -19.16
N GLN A 370 23.39 9.13 -19.35
CA GLN A 370 23.37 10.48 -18.83
C GLN A 370 23.16 11.42 -20.00
N VAL A 371 22.01 12.07 -20.06
CA VAL A 371 21.57 12.91 -21.18
C VAL A 371 21.47 14.35 -20.71
N GLY A 372 22.09 15.26 -21.45
CA GLY A 372 22.03 16.70 -21.23
C GLY A 372 20.69 17.29 -21.59
N SER A 373 20.61 18.60 -21.60
CA SER A 373 19.41 19.39 -21.89
C SER A 373 19.20 19.61 -23.38
N ASN A 374 17.94 19.84 -23.79
CA ASN A 374 17.55 20.13 -25.17
C ASN A 374 17.97 19.05 -26.19
N VAL A 375 18.09 17.82 -25.78
CA VAL A 375 18.39 16.69 -26.67
C VAL A 375 17.13 16.24 -27.39
N ASN A 376 17.27 15.88 -28.67
CA ASN A 376 16.15 15.27 -29.40
C ASN A 376 16.50 13.88 -29.91
N PHE A 377 15.78 12.88 -29.44
CA PHE A 377 15.88 11.52 -29.94
C PHE A 377 14.88 11.29 -31.08
N GLY A 378 15.39 10.93 -32.26
CA GLY A 378 14.55 10.49 -33.37
C GLY A 378 13.95 9.12 -33.11
N ALA A 379 12.79 8.85 -33.74
CA ALA A 379 12.08 7.60 -33.60
C ALA A 379 12.96 6.36 -33.89
N GLY A 380 12.84 5.31 -33.08
CA GLY A 380 13.61 4.09 -33.24
C GLY A 380 15.06 4.18 -32.78
N THR A 381 15.45 5.20 -32.03
CA THR A 381 16.77 5.29 -31.43
C THR A 381 16.93 4.28 -30.31
N ILE A 382 18.05 3.56 -30.29
CA ILE A 382 18.39 2.58 -29.28
C ILE A 382 19.79 2.86 -28.71
N THR A 383 19.89 3.00 -27.39
CA THR A 383 21.17 3.00 -26.68
C THR A 383 21.49 1.57 -26.24
N VAL A 384 22.48 0.96 -26.90
CA VAL A 384 22.91 -0.41 -26.61
C VAL A 384 23.87 -0.39 -25.43
N ASN A 385 23.36 -0.72 -24.24
CA ASN A 385 24.09 -0.60 -22.98
C ASN A 385 24.60 -1.93 -22.40
N TYR A 386 24.44 -3.06 -23.11
CA TYR A 386 24.78 -4.40 -22.61
C TYR A 386 25.51 -5.23 -23.66
N ASP A 387 26.66 -5.82 -23.30
CA ASP A 387 27.53 -6.61 -24.18
C ASP A 387 27.31 -8.13 -24.04
N GLY A 388 26.32 -8.56 -23.27
CA GLY A 388 26.08 -9.96 -22.92
C GLY A 388 26.60 -10.33 -21.51
N LYS A 389 27.43 -9.47 -20.88
CA LYS A 389 27.98 -9.66 -19.54
C LYS A 389 27.93 -8.40 -18.67
N ASN A 390 28.37 -7.27 -19.22
CA ASN A 390 28.49 -6.00 -18.50
C ASN A 390 27.54 -4.96 -19.09
N LYS A 391 27.20 -3.96 -18.25
CA LYS A 391 26.46 -2.78 -18.66
C LYS A 391 27.40 -1.57 -18.70
N TYR A 392 27.25 -0.76 -19.74
CA TYR A 392 28.04 0.44 -19.97
C TYR A 392 27.14 1.67 -20.07
N LYS A 393 27.71 2.85 -19.77
CA LYS A 393 27.01 4.11 -19.88
C LYS A 393 27.24 4.76 -21.24
N THR A 394 26.21 5.46 -21.72
CA THR A 394 26.28 6.41 -22.81
C THR A 394 26.18 7.83 -22.23
N LEU A 395 27.08 8.72 -22.61
CA LEU A 395 27.05 10.14 -22.26
C LEU A 395 26.57 10.93 -23.47
N ILE A 396 25.57 11.78 -23.28
CA ILE A 396 25.01 12.63 -24.33
C ILE A 396 24.99 14.04 -23.80
N GLY A 397 25.71 14.95 -24.47
CA GLY A 397 25.79 16.34 -24.12
C GLY A 397 24.48 17.11 -24.34
N ASN A 398 24.61 18.45 -24.30
CA ASN A 398 23.46 19.35 -24.51
C ASN A 398 23.21 19.62 -26.00
N ASN A 399 21.97 19.93 -26.36
CA ASN A 399 21.57 20.31 -27.72
C ASN A 399 21.90 19.24 -28.79
N VAL A 400 22.02 17.97 -28.41
CA VAL A 400 22.34 16.86 -29.33
C VAL A 400 21.09 16.47 -30.11
N PHE A 401 21.25 16.23 -31.41
CA PHE A 401 20.20 15.69 -32.27
C PHE A 401 20.56 14.29 -32.72
N VAL A 402 19.78 13.28 -32.28
CA VAL A 402 19.94 11.90 -32.72
C VAL A 402 18.89 11.59 -33.77
N GLY A 403 19.37 11.31 -35.00
CA GLY A 403 18.48 10.97 -36.13
C GLY A 403 17.77 9.63 -35.93
N SER A 404 16.62 9.48 -36.55
CA SER A 404 15.76 8.28 -36.42
C SER A 404 16.48 6.98 -36.81
N ASN A 405 16.10 5.86 -36.16
CA ASN A 405 16.69 4.53 -36.37
C ASN A 405 18.21 4.48 -36.15
N SER A 406 18.72 5.30 -35.24
CA SER A 406 20.13 5.28 -34.86
C SER A 406 20.35 4.31 -33.70
N THR A 407 21.49 3.61 -33.75
CA THR A 407 21.96 2.71 -32.70
C THR A 407 23.24 3.27 -32.09
N ILE A 408 23.21 3.53 -30.76
CA ILE A 408 24.36 4.10 -30.03
C ILE A 408 24.92 2.99 -29.15
N ILE A 409 26.11 2.47 -29.44
CA ILE A 409 26.70 1.31 -28.74
C ILE A 409 27.65 1.84 -27.66
N ALA A 410 27.22 1.68 -26.41
CA ALA A 410 28.02 2.06 -25.25
C ALA A 410 29.28 1.18 -25.06
N PRO A 411 30.40 1.72 -24.46
CA PRO A 411 30.50 3.09 -23.98
C PRO A 411 30.81 4.08 -25.12
N VAL A 412 30.11 5.22 -25.15
CA VAL A 412 30.33 6.27 -26.15
C VAL A 412 29.83 7.59 -25.58
N GLU A 413 30.51 8.69 -25.99
CA GLU A 413 30.16 10.07 -25.68
C GLU A 413 29.71 10.82 -26.94
N LEU A 414 28.57 11.49 -26.89
CA LEU A 414 28.11 12.45 -27.90
C LEU A 414 28.29 13.86 -27.31
N GLY A 415 29.25 14.62 -27.84
CA GLY A 415 29.54 15.96 -27.36
C GLY A 415 28.42 16.96 -27.65
N ASP A 416 28.45 18.10 -26.97
CA ASP A 416 27.46 19.16 -27.09
C ASP A 416 27.25 19.60 -28.55
N ASN A 417 26.00 19.93 -28.90
CA ASN A 417 25.61 20.39 -30.24
C ASN A 417 25.89 19.38 -31.37
N SER A 418 26.24 18.11 -31.05
CA SER A 418 26.51 17.12 -32.06
C SER A 418 25.22 16.58 -32.72
N LEU A 419 25.37 16.07 -33.95
CA LEU A 419 24.29 15.49 -34.71
C LEU A 419 24.66 14.07 -35.14
N VAL A 420 23.75 13.12 -34.93
CA VAL A 420 23.81 11.75 -35.46
C VAL A 420 22.90 11.65 -36.66
N GLY A 421 23.45 11.32 -37.83
CA GLY A 421 22.65 11.11 -39.05
C GLY A 421 21.73 9.91 -38.91
N ALA A 422 20.47 10.01 -39.40
CA ALA A 422 19.49 8.94 -39.29
C ALA A 422 19.99 7.61 -39.87
N GLY A 423 19.63 6.49 -39.22
CA GLY A 423 20.06 5.13 -39.63
C GLY A 423 21.53 4.82 -39.34
N SER A 424 22.19 5.57 -38.46
CA SER A 424 23.60 5.38 -38.12
C SER A 424 23.80 4.42 -36.96
N THR A 425 24.87 3.64 -37.00
CA THR A 425 25.38 2.89 -35.85
C THR A 425 26.65 3.58 -35.34
N ILE A 426 26.60 4.11 -34.13
CA ILE A 426 27.66 4.88 -33.51
C ILE A 426 28.40 3.99 -32.52
N THR A 427 29.73 3.86 -32.71
CA THR A 427 30.62 2.99 -31.93
C THR A 427 31.85 3.72 -31.40
N LYS A 428 31.96 5.02 -31.67
CA LYS A 428 33.05 5.90 -31.23
C LYS A 428 32.47 7.23 -30.79
N ASP A 429 33.20 7.91 -29.93
CA ASP A 429 32.82 9.25 -29.46
C ASP A 429 32.63 10.21 -30.62
N VAL A 430 31.64 11.10 -30.46
CA VAL A 430 31.32 12.15 -31.41
C VAL A 430 31.75 13.49 -30.78
N PRO A 431 32.71 14.22 -31.33
CA PRO A 431 33.11 15.52 -30.78
C PRO A 431 31.94 16.51 -30.78
N ALA A 432 32.05 17.52 -29.91
CA ALA A 432 31.13 18.66 -29.94
C ALA A 432 31.08 19.30 -31.33
N ASP A 433 29.92 19.85 -31.70
CA ASP A 433 29.66 20.53 -32.96
C ASP A 433 29.90 19.66 -34.23
N ALA A 434 30.01 18.33 -34.06
CA ALA A 434 30.29 17.42 -35.17
C ALA A 434 28.98 16.69 -35.64
N ILE A 435 29.02 16.22 -36.88
CA ILE A 435 28.06 15.26 -37.41
C ILE A 435 28.66 13.86 -37.56
N ALA A 436 28.03 12.86 -36.97
CA ALA A 436 28.41 11.46 -37.13
C ALA A 436 27.46 10.75 -38.11
N ILE A 437 28.02 10.07 -39.12
CA ILE A 437 27.26 9.27 -40.10
C ILE A 437 27.88 7.88 -40.17
N GLY A 438 27.22 6.91 -39.51
CA GLY A 438 27.67 5.52 -39.43
C GLY A 438 26.78 4.58 -40.25
N ARG A 439 26.53 4.86 -41.53
CA ARG A 439 25.72 4.07 -42.45
C ARG A 439 26.31 3.95 -43.84
N GLY A 440 25.92 2.91 -44.59
CA GLY A 440 26.32 2.75 -45.96
C GLY A 440 25.78 3.85 -46.90
N ARG A 441 26.46 4.11 -47.99
CA ARG A 441 25.95 4.98 -49.06
C ARG A 441 24.85 4.28 -49.83
N GLN A 442 23.77 5.01 -50.10
CA GLN A 442 22.69 4.51 -50.94
C GLN A 442 23.15 4.21 -52.36
N VAL A 443 22.79 3.08 -52.92
CA VAL A 443 22.98 2.70 -54.29
C VAL A 443 21.61 2.41 -54.94
N ASN A 444 21.28 3.14 -56.00
CA ASN A 444 20.11 2.88 -56.80
C ASN A 444 20.48 1.94 -57.95
N LYS A 445 19.78 0.81 -58.05
CA LYS A 445 19.88 -0.09 -59.21
C LYS A 445 18.68 0.15 -60.11
N GLU A 446 18.87 0.93 -61.16
CA GLU A 446 17.82 1.29 -62.11
C GLU A 446 17.23 0.03 -62.75
N GLU A 447 15.90 0.04 -62.93
CA GLU A 447 15.13 -1.04 -63.56
C GLU A 447 15.20 -2.41 -62.85
N TYR A 448 15.95 -2.55 -61.71
CA TYR A 448 16.11 -3.83 -61.02
C TYR A 448 14.77 -4.37 -60.52
N ALA A 449 13.85 -3.49 -60.14
CA ALA A 449 12.50 -3.86 -59.66
C ALA A 449 11.68 -4.59 -60.74
N LEU A 450 11.92 -4.33 -62.02
CA LEU A 450 11.31 -5.04 -63.14
C LEU A 450 11.61 -6.54 -63.15
N ARG A 451 12.68 -6.98 -62.48
CA ARG A 451 13.11 -8.40 -62.41
C ARG A 451 12.49 -9.13 -61.22
N LEU A 452 11.75 -8.43 -60.35
CA LEU A 452 11.18 -9.05 -59.16
C LEU A 452 9.82 -9.67 -59.45
N PRO A 453 9.51 -10.87 -58.91
CA PRO A 453 8.28 -11.61 -59.24
C PRO A 453 6.99 -10.85 -58.91
N HIS A 454 7.01 -9.96 -57.91
CA HIS A 454 5.85 -9.16 -57.48
C HIS A 454 5.63 -7.90 -58.35
N HIS A 455 6.53 -7.57 -59.28
CA HIS A 455 6.34 -6.38 -60.10
C HIS A 455 5.15 -6.53 -61.03
N PRO A 456 4.27 -5.51 -61.18
CA PRO A 456 3.03 -5.61 -61.99
C PRO A 456 3.23 -6.06 -63.43
N LYS A 457 4.35 -5.77 -64.02
CA LYS A 457 4.69 -6.24 -65.40
C LYS A 457 5.01 -7.75 -65.47
N ASN A 458 5.21 -8.43 -64.33
CA ASN A 458 5.55 -9.84 -64.24
C ASN A 458 4.36 -10.69 -63.73
N LYS A 459 3.24 -10.05 -63.45
CA LYS A 459 1.93 -10.64 -63.15
C LYS A 459 1.13 -10.72 -64.44
#